data_bfb2420876afb9b6ac097f2fd050639a
#
_entry.id   bfb2420876afb9b6ac097f2fd050639a
#
_cell.length_a   1.000
_cell.length_b   1.000
_cell.length_c   1.000
_cell.angle_alpha   90.00
_cell.angle_beta   90.00
_cell.angle_gamma   90.00
#
_symmetry.space_group_name_H-M   'P 1'
#
loop_
_entity.id
_entity.type
_entity.pdbx_description
1 polymer ?
#
loop_
_entity_poly.entity_id
_entity_poly.type
_entity_poly.pdbx_seq_one_letter_code
_entity_poly.pdbx_strand_id
1 'polypeptide(L)'
;MLPALRVCRCFYSGYIVVFVAPAAVRRRLSVWRAMSDFEPFYNVDLSYEDNYARGPFGEFAAALRGDVPAGEAASPAKSSFLGIPVDLPFGIPAGPLLNERFTTAAFRMGFDIATYKTVRSRAWGCNPFPNVLAVHPTSADGSLTPGSAELDEGVLADTDYRLPISISNSFGVPSRDPDEWQPDMRRAIAAAGPGQVLLPSFQGSRVEGMSGDDYIADHVATARLVCETGADLMEMNTSCPNEGHNRLLCHDPHLVGRITEAVKGEIGDRPLIVKLAYIPPTEIEGGWGADRRVIDDAALELMVRQTAARGTVQAFSTINTISARLVDANGGQALPGKGRDRSGVCGSAIRGAGLDMVSRLAAIRERLGLDYAIIGVGGVVAPEDYRAYRAAGADVVMSATGAMWDAELARKIKADD
;
A
#
# COMPACT_ATOMS: atom_id res chain seq x y z
N MET A 1 44.87 -21.09 -7.90
CA MET A 1 44.67 -19.64 -7.78
C MET A 1 43.87 -19.40 -6.50
N LEU A 2 44.53 -18.87 -5.46
CA LEU A 2 43.87 -18.53 -4.18
C LEU A 2 43.21 -17.16 -4.30
N PRO A 3 41.94 -16.97 -3.83
CA PRO A 3 41.29 -15.68 -3.85
C PRO A 3 41.87 -14.75 -2.77
N ALA A 4 42.03 -13.48 -3.11
CA ALA A 4 42.63 -12.45 -2.32
C ALA A 4 41.89 -12.20 -0.98
N LEU A 5 42.59 -12.30 0.12
CA LEU A 5 42.16 -11.91 1.46
C LEU A 5 42.22 -10.37 1.60
N ARG A 6 41.09 -9.75 1.87
CA ARG A 6 41.07 -8.37 2.38
C ARG A 6 41.16 -8.43 3.93
N VAL A 7 42.23 -7.87 4.45
CA VAL A 7 42.49 -7.76 5.89
C VAL A 7 42.05 -6.38 6.37
N CYS A 8 41.05 -6.32 7.27
CA CYS A 8 40.76 -5.10 8.03
C CYS A 8 41.69 -5.09 9.28
N ARG A 9 42.49 -4.05 9.42
CA ARG A 9 43.34 -3.83 10.59
C ARG A 9 42.64 -2.90 11.57
N CYS A 10 42.26 -3.42 12.76
CA CYS A 10 41.93 -2.59 13.91
C CYS A 10 43.05 -2.74 14.93
N PHE A 11 43.63 -1.64 15.39
CA PHE A 11 44.64 -1.62 16.44
C PHE A 11 43.99 -1.41 17.81
N TYR A 12 44.09 -2.38 18.69
CA TYR A 12 43.90 -2.19 20.14
C TYR A 12 44.91 -3.03 20.89
N SER A 13 45.73 -2.36 21.70
CA SER A 13 46.69 -2.96 22.68
C SER A 13 47.57 -4.13 22.17
N GLY A 14 48.33 -3.96 21.09
CA GLY A 14 49.52 -4.79 20.86
C GLY A 14 49.33 -6.24 20.36
N TYR A 15 48.11 -6.70 20.09
CA TYR A 15 47.82 -8.04 19.54
C TYR A 15 47.08 -7.97 18.22
N ILE A 16 47.50 -8.76 17.24
CA ILE A 16 46.77 -8.95 15.97
C ILE A 16 45.82 -10.14 16.14
N VAL A 17 44.51 -9.86 16.16
CA VAL A 17 43.48 -10.91 16.14
C VAL A 17 42.94 -11.03 14.71
N VAL A 18 43.19 -12.18 14.10
CA VAL A 18 42.64 -12.47 12.74
C VAL A 18 41.31 -13.21 12.89
N PHE A 19 40.21 -12.53 12.62
CA PHE A 19 38.88 -13.18 12.53
C PHE A 19 38.68 -13.73 11.12
N VAL A 20 38.59 -15.05 10.99
CA VAL A 20 38.11 -15.71 9.76
C VAL A 20 36.61 -15.97 9.93
N ALA A 21 35.76 -15.14 9.32
CA ALA A 21 34.34 -15.34 9.39
C ALA A 21 33.91 -16.49 8.44
N PRO A 22 33.07 -17.43 8.91
CA PRO A 22 32.50 -18.48 8.04
C PRO A 22 31.66 -17.90 6.91
N ALA A 23 31.57 -18.61 5.77
CA ALA A 23 30.86 -18.18 4.57
C ALA A 23 29.38 -17.76 4.79
N ALA A 24 28.73 -18.34 5.82
CA ALA A 24 27.36 -17.98 6.24
C ALA A 24 27.25 -16.57 6.82
N VAL A 25 28.33 -16.00 7.37
CA VAL A 25 28.37 -14.62 7.90
C VAL A 25 28.51 -13.60 6.75
N ARG A 26 29.12 -14.02 5.63
CA ARG A 26 29.25 -13.15 4.44
C ARG A 26 27.91 -12.83 3.77
N ARG A 27 26.90 -13.71 3.83
CA ARG A 27 25.55 -13.43 3.31
C ARG A 27 24.77 -12.43 4.16
N ARG A 28 25.06 -12.32 5.48
CA ARG A 28 24.43 -11.32 6.35
C ARG A 28 25.09 -9.93 6.27
N LEU A 29 26.36 -9.84 5.90
CA LEU A 29 27.05 -8.55 5.76
C LEU A 29 26.78 -7.83 4.43
N SER A 30 26.25 -8.51 3.42
CA SER A 30 25.80 -7.86 2.17
C SER A 30 24.43 -7.17 2.29
N VAL A 31 23.71 -7.39 3.39
CA VAL A 31 22.40 -6.77 3.67
C VAL A 31 22.54 -5.42 4.40
N TRP A 32 23.74 -5.10 4.93
CA TRP A 32 24.04 -3.82 5.57
C TRP A 32 24.71 -2.84 4.58
N ARG A 33 24.12 -2.58 3.43
CA ARG A 33 24.31 -1.29 2.76
C ARG A 33 23.63 -0.26 3.64
N ALA A 34 24.40 0.70 4.15
CA ALA A 34 23.85 1.77 4.96
C ALA A 34 22.71 2.46 4.19
N MET A 35 21.58 2.74 4.86
CA MET A 35 20.46 3.48 4.26
C MET A 35 20.85 4.87 3.75
N SER A 36 22.08 5.35 4.01
CA SER A 36 22.65 6.59 3.48
C SER A 36 22.79 6.62 1.94
N ASP A 37 22.69 5.46 1.26
CA ASP A 37 22.85 5.38 -0.19
C ASP A 37 21.49 5.30 -0.95
N PHE A 38 20.34 5.31 -0.23
CA PHE A 38 19.02 5.20 -0.82
C PHE A 38 18.26 6.53 -0.72
N GLU A 39 18.01 7.17 -1.83
CA GLU A 39 17.08 8.27 -1.94
C GLU A 39 15.70 7.71 -2.33
N PRO A 40 14.68 7.75 -1.42
CA PRO A 40 13.36 7.27 -1.75
C PRO A 40 12.73 8.10 -2.87
N PHE A 41 11.96 7.46 -3.74
CA PHE A 41 11.34 8.17 -4.86
C PHE A 41 10.32 9.24 -4.45
N TYR A 42 9.80 9.18 -3.23
CA TYR A 42 9.08 10.25 -2.55
C TYR A 42 9.99 10.84 -1.47
N ASN A 43 10.33 12.11 -1.59
CA ASN A 43 11.19 12.76 -0.60
C ASN A 43 10.38 13.15 0.64
N VAL A 44 10.66 12.48 1.76
CA VAL A 44 9.93 12.64 3.02
C VAL A 44 10.18 13.97 3.72
N ASP A 45 11.24 14.68 3.34
CA ASP A 45 11.62 16.00 3.88
C ASP A 45 10.96 17.15 3.12
N LEU A 46 10.18 16.84 2.07
CA LEU A 46 9.45 17.83 1.28
C LEU A 46 7.94 17.70 1.51
N SER A 47 7.25 18.83 1.32
CA SER A 47 5.78 18.85 1.34
C SER A 47 5.19 17.97 0.22
N TYR A 48 3.92 17.61 0.35
CA TYR A 48 3.17 16.94 -0.72
C TYR A 48 3.21 17.75 -2.01
N GLU A 49 3.03 19.06 -1.93
CA GLU A 49 3.00 19.97 -3.06
C GLU A 49 4.37 20.03 -3.77
N ASP A 50 5.46 20.05 -3.00
CA ASP A 50 6.82 20.03 -3.55
C ASP A 50 7.13 18.69 -4.23
N ASN A 51 6.76 17.57 -3.61
CA ASN A 51 6.89 16.24 -4.23
C ASN A 51 6.07 16.16 -5.52
N TYR A 52 4.83 16.62 -5.49
CA TYR A 52 3.96 16.62 -6.68
C TYR A 52 4.56 17.46 -7.82
N ALA A 53 5.13 18.63 -7.49
CA ALA A 53 5.70 19.54 -8.49
C ALA A 53 7.06 19.08 -9.02
N ARG A 54 7.93 18.48 -8.20
CA ARG A 54 9.33 18.18 -8.54
C ARG A 54 9.61 16.74 -8.90
N GLY A 55 9.04 15.79 -8.12
CA GLY A 55 9.40 14.37 -8.16
C GLY A 55 8.91 13.60 -9.38
N PRO A 56 9.28 12.32 -9.45
CA PRO A 56 9.94 11.50 -8.42
C PRO A 56 11.43 11.79 -8.26
N PHE A 57 12.03 11.22 -7.22
CA PHE A 57 13.43 11.36 -6.85
C PHE A 57 14.22 10.06 -7.02
N GLY A 58 15.51 10.07 -6.74
CA GLY A 58 16.37 8.90 -6.75
C GLY A 58 16.37 8.15 -8.10
N GLU A 59 16.33 6.84 -8.04
CA GLU A 59 16.35 5.97 -9.22
C GLU A 59 15.11 6.11 -10.10
N PHE A 60 13.94 6.44 -9.52
CA PHE A 60 12.74 6.73 -10.31
C PHE A 60 12.92 7.99 -11.17
N ALA A 61 13.60 9.02 -10.66
CA ALA A 61 13.95 10.18 -11.47
C ALA A 61 14.94 9.81 -12.59
N ALA A 62 15.92 8.96 -12.29
CA ALA A 62 16.87 8.45 -13.29
C ALA A 62 16.16 7.64 -14.39
N ALA A 63 15.20 6.79 -14.00
CA ALA A 63 14.39 6.02 -14.93
C ALA A 63 13.57 6.94 -15.88
N LEU A 64 12.99 8.04 -15.36
CA LEU A 64 12.28 9.02 -16.19
C LEU A 64 13.19 9.68 -17.23
N ARG A 65 14.46 9.95 -16.90
CA ARG A 65 15.43 10.52 -17.84
C ARG A 65 15.98 9.50 -18.85
N GLY A 66 15.72 8.20 -18.64
CA GLY A 66 16.28 7.12 -19.45
C GLY A 66 17.70 6.72 -19.05
N ASP A 67 18.16 7.14 -17.87
CA ASP A 67 19.49 6.81 -17.34
C ASP A 67 19.57 5.37 -16.80
N VAL A 68 18.44 4.75 -16.55
CA VAL A 68 18.29 3.35 -16.11
C VAL A 68 17.67 2.54 -17.24
N PRO A 69 18.22 1.36 -17.60
CA PRO A 69 17.58 0.49 -18.60
C PRO A 69 16.13 0.20 -18.20
N ALA A 70 15.21 0.38 -19.15
CA ALA A 70 13.83 -0.06 -18.95
C ALA A 70 13.81 -1.56 -18.67
N GLY A 71 12.96 -2.00 -17.74
CA GLY A 71 12.73 -3.43 -17.54
C GLY A 71 12.29 -4.05 -18.87
N GLU A 72 12.83 -5.22 -19.22
CA GLU A 72 12.40 -5.94 -20.41
C GLU A 72 10.94 -6.35 -20.23
N ALA A 73 10.06 -5.90 -21.12
CA ALA A 73 8.69 -6.39 -21.19
C ALA A 73 8.73 -7.86 -21.62
N ALA A 74 8.16 -8.75 -20.80
CA ALA A 74 7.99 -10.14 -21.22
C ALA A 74 6.95 -10.19 -22.35
N SER A 75 7.23 -10.96 -23.37
CA SER A 75 6.27 -11.19 -24.46
C SER A 75 6.19 -12.68 -24.73
N PRO A 76 5.04 -13.36 -24.58
CA PRO A 76 3.76 -12.81 -24.07
C PRO A 76 3.74 -12.62 -22.54
N ALA A 77 2.81 -11.79 -22.05
CA ALA A 77 2.53 -11.63 -20.64
C ALA A 77 2.24 -12.98 -19.95
N LYS A 78 2.84 -13.20 -18.78
CA LYS A 78 2.79 -14.50 -18.09
C LYS A 78 1.58 -14.68 -17.18
N SER A 79 0.88 -13.58 -16.85
CA SER A 79 -0.21 -13.56 -15.88
C SER A 79 -1.34 -12.65 -16.36
N SER A 80 -2.41 -12.56 -15.57
CA SER A 80 -3.56 -11.69 -15.82
C SER A 80 -4.03 -11.04 -14.53
N PHE A 81 -4.38 -9.77 -14.60
CA PHE A 81 -5.05 -9.04 -13.53
C PHE A 81 -6.41 -8.56 -14.02
N LEU A 82 -7.50 -9.17 -13.51
CA LEU A 82 -8.88 -8.86 -13.89
C LEU A 82 -9.11 -8.86 -15.42
N GLY A 83 -8.52 -9.82 -16.10
CA GLY A 83 -8.60 -9.96 -17.56
C GLY A 83 -7.55 -9.16 -18.35
N ILE A 84 -6.77 -8.28 -17.70
CA ILE A 84 -5.71 -7.51 -18.34
C ILE A 84 -4.38 -8.27 -18.23
N PRO A 85 -3.67 -8.51 -19.34
CA PRO A 85 -2.38 -9.18 -19.30
C PRO A 85 -1.34 -8.39 -18.51
N VAL A 86 -0.63 -9.04 -17.57
CA VAL A 86 0.49 -8.48 -16.82
C VAL A 86 1.65 -9.48 -16.77
N ASP A 87 2.89 -9.00 -16.75
CA ASP A 87 4.05 -9.88 -16.72
C ASP A 87 4.18 -10.57 -15.36
N LEU A 88 4.17 -9.79 -14.28
CA LEU A 88 4.15 -10.25 -12.89
C LEU A 88 2.99 -9.58 -12.16
N PRO A 89 2.17 -10.30 -11.38
CA PRO A 89 1.09 -9.68 -10.59
C PRO A 89 1.67 -8.95 -9.35
N PHE A 90 2.55 -7.98 -9.61
CA PHE A 90 3.21 -7.15 -8.60
C PHE A 90 3.18 -5.67 -8.97
N GLY A 91 2.89 -4.81 -7.97
CA GLY A 91 2.74 -3.39 -8.23
C GLY A 91 2.92 -2.47 -7.03
N ILE A 92 2.62 -1.19 -7.26
CA ILE A 92 2.61 -0.15 -6.23
C ILE A 92 1.16 0.29 -5.98
N PRO A 93 0.65 0.21 -4.71
CA PRO A 93 -0.72 0.59 -4.39
C PRO A 93 -0.91 2.10 -4.36
N ALA A 94 -2.18 2.55 -4.27
CA ALA A 94 -2.51 3.96 -4.14
C ALA A 94 -1.83 4.59 -2.91
N GLY A 95 -1.21 5.73 -3.13
CA GLY A 95 -0.54 6.53 -2.09
C GLY A 95 0.69 7.25 -2.63
N PRO A 96 1.81 6.56 -2.87
CA PRO A 96 3.08 7.22 -3.17
C PRO A 96 3.25 7.67 -4.63
N LEU A 97 2.47 7.13 -5.58
CA LEU A 97 2.54 7.53 -7.00
C LEU A 97 1.61 8.71 -7.25
N LEU A 98 2.14 9.93 -7.14
CA LEU A 98 1.35 11.16 -7.05
C LEU A 98 0.71 11.59 -8.37
N ASN A 99 1.36 11.35 -9.51
CA ASN A 99 0.94 11.77 -10.85
C ASN A 99 1.61 10.89 -11.93
N GLU A 100 1.39 11.24 -13.21
CA GLU A 100 1.92 10.52 -14.37
C GLU A 100 3.42 10.27 -14.30
N ARG A 101 4.23 11.23 -13.83
CA ARG A 101 5.68 11.06 -13.75
C ARG A 101 6.08 9.92 -12.80
N PHE A 102 5.39 9.81 -11.65
CA PHE A 102 5.64 8.72 -10.70
C PHE A 102 5.19 7.37 -11.25
N THR A 103 4.03 7.29 -11.89
CA THR A 103 3.53 6.02 -12.46
C THR A 103 4.38 5.57 -13.64
N THR A 104 4.79 6.49 -14.53
CA THR A 104 5.70 6.19 -15.64
C THR A 104 7.05 5.70 -15.13
N ALA A 105 7.60 6.32 -14.07
CA ALA A 105 8.83 5.85 -13.46
C ALA A 105 8.67 4.44 -12.88
N ALA A 106 7.56 4.15 -12.19
CA ALA A 106 7.27 2.82 -11.66
C ALA A 106 7.26 1.75 -12.78
N PHE A 107 6.60 2.02 -13.90
CA PHE A 107 6.62 1.12 -15.06
C PHE A 107 8.04 0.88 -15.58
N ARG A 108 8.85 1.94 -15.73
CA ARG A 108 10.25 1.82 -16.17
C ARG A 108 11.13 1.07 -15.17
N MET A 109 10.82 1.13 -13.88
CA MET A 109 11.50 0.37 -12.83
C MET A 109 11.05 -1.10 -12.77
N GLY A 110 10.08 -1.52 -13.61
CA GLY A 110 9.66 -2.90 -13.76
C GLY A 110 8.46 -3.31 -12.91
N PHE A 111 7.75 -2.35 -12.28
CA PHE A 111 6.45 -2.62 -11.68
C PHE A 111 5.40 -2.76 -12.79
N ASP A 112 4.60 -3.82 -12.76
CA ASP A 112 3.64 -4.09 -13.82
C ASP A 112 2.24 -3.54 -13.52
N ILE A 113 1.96 -3.22 -12.24
CA ILE A 113 0.74 -2.55 -11.82
C ILE A 113 1.12 -1.27 -11.07
N ALA A 114 0.73 -0.12 -11.60
CA ALA A 114 0.93 1.17 -10.93
C ALA A 114 -0.42 1.77 -10.56
N THR A 115 -0.65 1.99 -9.25
CA THR A 115 -1.91 2.60 -8.83
C THR A 115 -1.75 4.11 -8.74
N TYR A 116 -2.49 4.84 -9.58
CA TYR A 116 -2.52 6.30 -9.55
C TYR A 116 -3.10 6.80 -8.23
N LYS A 117 -2.53 7.89 -7.70
CA LYS A 117 -2.98 8.53 -6.45
C LYS A 117 -4.49 8.68 -6.41
N THR A 118 -5.11 8.29 -5.29
CA THR A 118 -6.55 8.46 -5.09
C THR A 118 -7.00 9.88 -5.40
N VAL A 119 -7.96 10.01 -6.31
CA VAL A 119 -8.53 11.27 -6.76
C VAL A 119 -9.95 11.48 -6.19
N ARG A 120 -10.42 12.72 -6.25
CA ARG A 120 -11.75 13.12 -5.80
C ARG A 120 -12.46 13.92 -6.89
N SER A 121 -13.77 14.12 -6.74
CA SER A 121 -14.61 14.96 -7.61
C SER A 121 -14.23 16.44 -7.61
N ARG A 122 -13.32 16.86 -6.72
CA ARG A 122 -12.90 18.25 -6.52
C ARG A 122 -11.49 18.30 -5.92
N ALA A 123 -10.87 19.47 -5.96
CA ALA A 123 -9.64 19.71 -5.23
C ALA A 123 -9.81 19.47 -3.72
N TRP A 124 -8.83 18.81 -3.10
CA TRP A 124 -8.82 18.49 -1.68
C TRP A 124 -7.42 18.70 -1.11
N GLY A 125 -7.30 19.54 -0.07
CA GLY A 125 -6.03 19.92 0.52
C GLY A 125 -5.32 18.78 1.24
N CYS A 126 -3.99 18.84 1.24
CA CYS A 126 -3.17 17.95 2.06
C CYS A 126 -3.17 18.42 3.53
N ASN A 127 -3.06 17.46 4.45
CA ASN A 127 -2.79 17.79 5.86
C ASN A 127 -1.45 18.53 6.00
N PRO A 128 -1.25 19.34 7.08
CA PRO A 128 0.02 20.03 7.33
C PRO A 128 1.23 19.10 7.30
N PHE A 129 2.35 19.61 6.78
CA PHE A 129 3.65 18.93 6.83
C PHE A 129 4.18 18.87 8.30
N PRO A 130 4.91 17.80 8.71
CA PRO A 130 5.24 16.59 7.96
C PRO A 130 4.06 15.63 7.83
N ASN A 131 4.08 14.79 6.76
CA ASN A 131 3.06 13.78 6.50
C ASN A 131 3.59 12.36 6.71
N VAL A 132 4.91 12.18 6.62
CA VAL A 132 5.64 10.93 6.79
C VAL A 132 6.62 11.10 7.93
N LEU A 133 6.56 10.19 8.91
CA LEU A 133 7.55 9.99 9.96
C LEU A 133 7.89 8.51 10.02
N ALA A 134 9.10 8.16 10.43
CA ALA A 134 9.45 6.80 10.81
C ALA A 134 8.61 6.39 12.02
N VAL A 135 8.17 5.13 12.06
CA VAL A 135 7.35 4.60 13.16
C VAL A 135 8.05 3.37 13.73
N HIS A 136 8.18 3.34 15.07
CA HIS A 136 8.97 2.35 15.80
C HIS A 136 8.11 1.57 16.78
N PRO A 137 7.46 0.45 16.34
CA PRO A 137 6.75 -0.44 17.25
C PRO A 137 7.68 -1.03 18.31
N THR A 138 7.15 -1.33 19.48
CA THR A 138 7.91 -1.88 20.62
C THR A 138 8.10 -3.38 20.54
N SER A 139 7.37 -4.09 19.69
CA SER A 139 7.52 -5.54 19.49
C SER A 139 8.93 -5.88 18.96
N ALA A 140 9.46 -7.04 19.37
CA ALA A 140 10.81 -7.47 19.01
C ALA A 140 11.04 -7.64 17.51
N ASP A 141 10.00 -7.92 16.75
CA ASP A 141 10.00 -8.08 15.29
C ASP A 141 9.56 -6.80 14.55
N GLY A 142 9.24 -5.72 15.27
CA GLY A 142 8.77 -4.45 14.71
C GLY A 142 7.33 -4.51 14.19
N SER A 143 6.52 -5.50 14.55
CA SER A 143 5.13 -5.63 14.12
C SER A 143 4.17 -4.83 15.00
N LEU A 144 3.06 -4.36 14.40
CA LEU A 144 1.89 -3.82 15.09
C LEU A 144 0.76 -4.85 15.03
N THR A 145 0.26 -5.24 16.20
CA THR A 145 -0.90 -6.12 16.28
C THR A 145 -2.17 -5.29 16.32
N PRO A 146 -3.13 -5.50 15.38
CA PRO A 146 -4.43 -4.84 15.45
C PRO A 146 -5.12 -5.10 16.80
N GLY A 147 -5.62 -4.03 17.43
CA GLY A 147 -6.27 -4.12 18.75
C GLY A 147 -5.33 -4.17 19.94
N SER A 148 -4.00 -4.10 19.75
CA SER A 148 -3.05 -4.01 20.85
C SER A 148 -3.15 -2.66 21.59
N ALA A 149 -2.83 -2.64 22.89
CA ALA A 149 -2.83 -1.42 23.70
C ALA A 149 -1.88 -0.35 23.16
N GLU A 150 -0.75 -0.74 22.58
CA GLU A 150 0.24 0.15 21.98
C GLU A 150 -0.35 1.12 20.96
N LEU A 151 -1.36 0.69 20.19
CA LEU A 151 -2.04 1.54 19.20
C LEU A 151 -2.76 2.75 19.83
N ASP A 152 -3.18 2.64 21.09
CA ASP A 152 -3.88 3.69 21.83
C ASP A 152 -2.97 4.42 22.82
N GLU A 153 -2.02 3.72 23.42
CA GLU A 153 -1.02 4.29 24.35
C GLU A 153 -0.04 5.22 23.62
N GLY A 154 0.42 4.82 22.42
CA GLY A 154 1.25 5.62 21.54
C GLY A 154 2.47 4.87 21.02
N VAL A 155 2.68 4.92 19.72
CA VAL A 155 3.86 4.39 19.03
C VAL A 155 4.82 5.53 18.75
N LEU A 156 6.11 5.34 19.07
CA LEU A 156 7.14 6.34 18.80
C LEU A 156 7.23 6.63 17.30
N ALA A 157 7.26 7.93 16.97
CA ALA A 157 7.43 8.40 15.60
C ALA A 157 8.40 9.59 15.55
N ASP A 158 9.38 9.50 14.65
CA ASP A 158 10.44 10.49 14.48
C ASP A 158 10.99 10.53 13.04
N THR A 159 12.20 11.02 12.84
CA THR A 159 12.88 11.10 11.54
C THR A 159 14.03 10.09 11.40
N ASP A 160 14.12 9.10 12.27
CA ASP A 160 15.13 8.03 12.21
C ASP A 160 14.61 6.85 11.34
N TYR A 161 14.71 6.99 10.03
CA TYR A 161 14.28 5.96 9.07
C TYR A 161 15.29 4.82 9.04
N ARG A 162 14.90 3.64 9.55
CA ARG A 162 15.74 2.45 9.64
C ARG A 162 14.97 1.18 9.28
N LEU A 163 15.69 0.13 8.89
CA LEU A 163 15.11 -1.18 8.60
C LEU A 163 14.82 -1.98 9.89
N PRO A 164 13.72 -2.73 9.91
CA PRO A 164 12.66 -2.81 8.89
C PRO A 164 11.82 -1.55 8.86
N ILE A 165 11.62 -0.98 7.67
CA ILE A 165 11.01 0.33 7.50
C ILE A 165 9.49 0.32 7.75
N SER A 166 9.05 1.18 8.64
CA SER A 166 7.64 1.50 8.88
C SER A 166 7.47 3.00 9.01
N ILE A 167 6.40 3.53 8.46
CA ILE A 167 6.17 4.98 8.36
C ILE A 167 4.71 5.35 8.62
N SER A 168 4.50 6.61 8.99
CA SER A 168 3.17 7.21 9.02
C SER A 168 2.66 7.54 7.60
N ASN A 169 1.35 7.56 7.42
CA ASN A 169 0.65 8.04 6.24
C ASN A 169 -0.43 9.05 6.67
N SER A 170 -0.04 10.31 6.76
CA SER A 170 -0.89 11.38 7.32
C SER A 170 -1.17 12.50 6.31
N PHE A 171 -1.59 12.14 5.09
CA PHE A 171 -1.84 13.10 4.01
C PHE A 171 -3.28 13.63 3.96
N GLY A 172 -4.28 12.87 4.43
CA GLY A 172 -5.70 13.25 4.32
C GLY A 172 -6.30 13.02 2.93
N VAL A 173 -5.67 12.19 2.11
CA VAL A 173 -6.07 11.86 0.73
C VAL A 173 -6.28 13.12 -0.12
N PRO A 174 -5.21 13.95 -0.30
CA PRO A 174 -5.28 15.14 -1.14
C PRO A 174 -5.55 14.77 -2.60
N SER A 175 -6.26 15.65 -3.30
CA SER A 175 -6.56 15.55 -4.73
C SER A 175 -6.39 16.90 -5.39
N ARG A 176 -5.88 16.91 -6.62
CA ARG A 176 -6.00 18.04 -7.51
C ARG A 176 -7.45 18.14 -8.02
N ASP A 177 -7.77 19.25 -8.66
CA ASP A 177 -9.04 19.40 -9.36
C ASP A 177 -9.12 18.44 -10.56
N PRO A 178 -10.31 17.97 -10.94
CA PRO A 178 -10.49 17.14 -12.14
C PRO A 178 -9.84 17.70 -13.40
N ASP A 179 -9.89 19.01 -13.60
CA ASP A 179 -9.27 19.67 -14.77
C ASP A 179 -7.73 19.47 -14.82
N GLU A 180 -7.11 19.21 -13.67
CA GLU A 180 -5.67 18.93 -13.58
C GLU A 180 -5.38 17.42 -13.62
N TRP A 181 -6.09 16.60 -12.81
CA TRP A 181 -5.74 15.18 -12.71
C TRP A 181 -6.26 14.33 -13.86
N GLN A 182 -7.37 14.68 -14.54
CA GLN A 182 -7.86 13.89 -15.67
C GLN A 182 -6.88 13.85 -16.86
N PRO A 183 -6.35 15.01 -17.36
CA PRO A 183 -5.35 14.97 -18.42
C PRO A 183 -4.04 14.30 -17.97
N ASP A 184 -3.65 14.41 -16.72
CA ASP A 184 -2.49 13.73 -16.16
C ASP A 184 -2.69 12.20 -16.13
N MET A 185 -3.86 11.74 -15.66
CA MET A 185 -4.22 10.32 -15.62
C MET A 185 -4.30 9.70 -17.02
N ARG A 186 -4.78 10.43 -18.03
CA ARG A 186 -4.74 9.96 -19.43
C ARG A 186 -3.32 9.69 -19.91
N ARG A 187 -2.37 10.57 -19.56
CA ARG A 187 -0.93 10.36 -19.86
C ARG A 187 -0.38 9.16 -19.11
N ALA A 188 -0.76 9.00 -17.83
CA ALA A 188 -0.36 7.86 -17.02
C ALA A 188 -0.86 6.52 -17.58
N ILE A 189 -2.11 6.46 -18.06
CA ILE A 189 -2.67 5.29 -18.76
C ILE A 189 -1.88 4.99 -20.04
N ALA A 190 -1.61 6.01 -20.84
CA ALA A 190 -0.88 5.86 -22.10
C ALA A 190 0.60 5.47 -21.91
N ALA A 191 1.16 5.66 -20.72
CA ALA A 191 2.55 5.31 -20.39
C ALA A 191 2.73 3.82 -20.04
N ALA A 192 1.66 3.09 -19.75
CA ALA A 192 1.71 1.65 -19.52
C ALA A 192 2.10 0.92 -20.82
N GLY A 193 3.15 0.12 -20.75
CA GLY A 193 3.61 -0.73 -21.85
C GLY A 193 2.91 -2.10 -21.88
N PRO A 194 3.29 -2.96 -22.84
CA PRO A 194 2.80 -4.34 -22.87
C PRO A 194 3.10 -5.05 -21.54
N GLY A 195 2.12 -5.77 -20.99
CA GLY A 195 2.26 -6.45 -19.70
C GLY A 195 2.19 -5.52 -18.47
N GLN A 196 1.77 -4.28 -18.67
CA GLN A 196 1.63 -3.29 -17.60
C GLN A 196 0.23 -2.68 -17.59
N VAL A 197 -0.24 -2.23 -16.42
CA VAL A 197 -1.56 -1.60 -16.27
C VAL A 197 -1.52 -0.48 -15.24
N LEU A 198 -2.16 0.66 -15.58
CA LEU A 198 -2.48 1.70 -14.62
C LEU A 198 -3.80 1.36 -13.92
N LEU A 199 -3.80 1.40 -12.60
CA LEU A 199 -4.98 1.26 -11.76
C LEU A 199 -5.33 2.63 -11.14
N PRO A 200 -6.29 3.38 -11.65
CA PRO A 200 -6.78 4.59 -11.00
C PRO A 200 -7.44 4.28 -9.67
N SER A 201 -7.09 5.05 -8.62
CA SER A 201 -7.79 4.99 -7.33
C SER A 201 -8.63 6.26 -7.14
N PHE A 202 -9.85 6.11 -6.58
CA PHE A 202 -10.77 7.21 -6.33
C PHE A 202 -11.51 7.03 -5.00
N GLN A 203 -12.09 8.12 -4.51
CA GLN A 203 -13.08 8.09 -3.43
C GLN A 203 -14.03 9.28 -3.52
N GLY A 204 -15.22 9.14 -2.95
CA GLY A 204 -16.10 10.28 -2.72
C GLY A 204 -15.59 11.20 -1.62
N SER A 205 -16.09 12.41 -1.58
CA SER A 205 -15.77 13.41 -0.58
C SER A 205 -16.99 13.69 0.27
N ARG A 206 -16.88 13.52 1.59
CA ARG A 206 -17.93 13.90 2.51
C ARG A 206 -17.66 15.32 3.02
N VAL A 207 -18.64 16.19 2.86
CA VAL A 207 -18.60 17.54 3.39
C VAL A 207 -19.72 17.73 4.42
N GLU A 208 -19.56 18.72 5.30
CA GLU A 208 -20.55 19.04 6.34
C GLU A 208 -21.93 19.31 5.72
N GLY A 209 -22.99 18.75 6.30
CA GLY A 209 -24.36 18.89 5.82
C GLY A 209 -24.76 17.96 4.65
N MET A 210 -23.83 17.18 4.11
CA MET A 210 -24.10 16.23 3.02
C MET A 210 -24.92 15.05 3.51
N SER A 211 -25.98 14.69 2.79
CA SER A 211 -26.78 13.49 3.06
C SER A 211 -26.02 12.20 2.68
N GLY A 212 -26.53 11.05 3.09
CA GLY A 212 -25.98 9.77 2.65
C GLY A 212 -26.11 9.54 1.14
N ASP A 213 -27.20 10.01 0.54
CA ASP A 213 -27.42 9.87 -0.89
C ASP A 213 -26.53 10.83 -1.71
N ASP A 214 -26.30 12.04 -1.23
CA ASP A 214 -25.33 12.96 -1.85
C ASP A 214 -23.90 12.37 -1.79
N TYR A 215 -23.55 11.71 -0.69
CA TYR A 215 -22.26 11.05 -0.57
C TYR A 215 -22.10 9.87 -1.54
N ILE A 216 -23.15 9.08 -1.75
CA ILE A 216 -23.18 8.05 -2.80
C ILE A 216 -23.04 8.70 -4.18
N ALA A 217 -23.78 9.77 -4.43
CA ALA A 217 -23.72 10.49 -5.70
C ALA A 217 -22.33 11.08 -6.01
N ASP A 218 -21.59 11.54 -4.98
CA ASP A 218 -20.22 12.03 -5.15
C ASP A 218 -19.24 10.90 -5.52
N HIS A 219 -19.41 9.68 -5.00
CA HIS A 219 -18.65 8.51 -5.44
C HIS A 219 -18.92 8.19 -6.91
N VAL A 220 -20.20 8.21 -7.33
CA VAL A 220 -20.60 7.97 -8.72
C VAL A 220 -20.02 9.04 -9.65
N ALA A 221 -20.10 10.31 -9.26
CA ALA A 221 -19.53 11.42 -10.03
C ALA A 221 -18.01 11.27 -10.19
N THR A 222 -17.29 10.88 -9.11
CA THR A 222 -15.85 10.67 -9.17
C THR A 222 -15.49 9.48 -10.06
N ALA A 223 -16.23 8.38 -9.97
CA ALA A 223 -16.04 7.20 -10.83
C ALA A 223 -16.27 7.54 -12.33
N ARG A 224 -17.29 8.36 -12.64
CA ARG A 224 -17.52 8.87 -14.01
C ARG A 224 -16.32 9.64 -14.52
N LEU A 225 -15.80 10.59 -13.74
CA LEU A 225 -14.61 11.37 -14.09
C LEU A 225 -13.38 10.47 -14.35
N VAL A 226 -13.23 9.38 -13.58
CA VAL A 226 -12.18 8.37 -13.84
C VAL A 226 -12.46 7.62 -15.16
N CYS A 227 -13.69 7.21 -15.45
CA CYS A 227 -14.03 6.55 -16.71
C CYS A 227 -13.71 7.44 -17.94
N GLU A 228 -13.92 8.75 -17.83
CA GLU A 228 -13.64 9.72 -18.90
C GLU A 228 -12.14 9.81 -19.26
N THR A 229 -11.25 9.31 -18.40
CA THR A 229 -9.80 9.22 -18.70
C THR A 229 -9.45 8.04 -19.61
N GLY A 230 -10.37 7.10 -19.83
CA GLY A 230 -10.13 5.87 -20.58
C GLY A 230 -9.67 4.71 -19.70
N ALA A 231 -9.88 4.78 -18.39
CA ALA A 231 -9.53 3.70 -17.46
C ALA A 231 -10.34 2.42 -17.73
N ASP A 232 -9.67 1.26 -17.80
CA ASP A 232 -10.30 -0.04 -18.01
C ASP A 232 -10.82 -0.67 -16.71
N LEU A 233 -10.23 -0.29 -15.57
CA LEU A 233 -10.57 -0.74 -14.21
C LEU A 233 -10.31 0.40 -13.23
N MET A 234 -10.80 0.28 -11.99
CA MET A 234 -10.56 1.29 -10.95
C MET A 234 -10.66 0.73 -9.52
N GLU A 235 -9.94 1.37 -8.59
CA GLU A 235 -9.98 1.08 -7.16
C GLU A 235 -10.76 2.16 -6.42
N MET A 236 -11.81 1.78 -5.67
CA MET A 236 -12.51 2.64 -4.74
C MET A 236 -11.89 2.53 -3.34
N ASN A 237 -11.37 3.63 -2.82
CA ASN A 237 -10.82 3.69 -1.46
C ASN A 237 -11.95 3.84 -0.43
N THR A 238 -12.10 2.87 0.47
CA THR A 238 -13.07 2.89 1.56
C THR A 238 -12.43 3.01 2.94
N SER A 239 -11.13 3.28 2.99
CA SER A 239 -10.32 3.22 4.21
C SER A 239 -9.80 4.59 4.65
N CYS A 240 -10.47 5.68 4.29
CA CYS A 240 -10.07 7.02 4.72
C CYS A 240 -10.62 7.30 6.12
N PRO A 241 -9.77 7.63 7.12
CA PRO A 241 -10.22 7.93 8.47
C PRO A 241 -10.92 9.29 8.62
N ASN A 242 -10.86 10.16 7.59
CA ASN A 242 -11.29 11.55 7.66
C ASN A 242 -12.78 11.77 7.30
N GLU A 243 -13.60 10.72 7.29
CA GLU A 243 -15.01 10.81 6.86
C GLU A 243 -16.00 11.14 8.00
N GLY A 244 -15.52 11.69 9.11
CA GLY A 244 -16.34 12.05 10.28
C GLY A 244 -16.72 10.83 11.13
N HIS A 245 -16.88 11.03 12.46
CA HIS A 245 -17.30 10.03 13.43
C HIS A 245 -16.33 8.87 13.73
N ASN A 246 -15.03 8.98 13.46
CA ASN A 246 -14.02 7.94 13.79
C ASN A 246 -14.28 6.54 13.21
N ARG A 247 -15.13 6.41 12.18
CA ARG A 247 -15.39 5.14 11.50
C ARG A 247 -14.96 5.23 10.05
N LEU A 248 -14.20 4.23 9.62
CA LEU A 248 -13.85 4.06 8.21
C LEU A 248 -15.09 3.58 7.45
N LEU A 249 -15.24 4.01 6.20
CA LEU A 249 -16.35 3.57 5.34
C LEU A 249 -16.41 2.03 5.23
N CYS A 250 -15.28 1.35 5.15
CA CYS A 250 -15.24 -0.12 5.09
C CYS A 250 -15.76 -0.84 6.36
N HIS A 251 -16.04 -0.12 7.44
CA HIS A 251 -16.72 -0.67 8.62
C HIS A 251 -18.24 -0.59 8.53
N ASP A 252 -18.79 -0.13 7.41
CA ASP A 252 -20.22 -0.16 7.09
C ASP A 252 -20.46 -0.92 5.77
N PRO A 253 -20.52 -2.27 5.81
CA PRO A 253 -20.71 -3.10 4.63
C PRO A 253 -21.98 -2.78 3.84
N HIS A 254 -23.05 -2.33 4.52
CA HIS A 254 -24.31 -1.98 3.85
C HIS A 254 -24.16 -0.68 3.04
N LEU A 255 -23.48 0.33 3.58
CA LEU A 255 -23.23 1.57 2.87
C LEU A 255 -22.25 1.32 1.70
N VAL A 256 -21.18 0.54 1.92
CA VAL A 256 -20.27 0.14 0.83
C VAL A 256 -21.04 -0.60 -0.27
N GLY A 257 -21.94 -1.52 0.08
CA GLY A 257 -22.80 -2.22 -0.88
C GLY A 257 -23.64 -1.28 -1.72
N ARG A 258 -24.28 -0.27 -1.12
CA ARG A 258 -25.07 0.75 -1.84
C ARG A 258 -24.20 1.61 -2.76
N ILE A 259 -23.01 2.01 -2.28
CA ILE A 259 -22.07 2.81 -3.08
C ILE A 259 -21.57 1.99 -4.27
N THR A 260 -21.13 0.74 -4.05
CA THR A 260 -20.59 -0.09 -5.14
C THR A 260 -21.67 -0.44 -6.18
N GLU A 261 -22.93 -0.64 -5.76
CA GLU A 261 -24.07 -0.84 -6.67
C GLU A 261 -24.29 0.40 -7.55
N ALA A 262 -24.33 1.58 -6.96
CA ALA A 262 -24.50 2.83 -7.70
C ALA A 262 -23.31 3.13 -8.63
N VAL A 263 -22.08 2.94 -8.15
CA VAL A 263 -20.86 3.08 -8.94
C VAL A 263 -20.84 2.09 -10.10
N LYS A 264 -21.20 0.82 -9.85
CA LYS A 264 -21.24 -0.21 -10.89
C LYS A 264 -22.26 0.10 -11.97
N GLY A 265 -23.40 0.70 -11.61
CA GLY A 265 -24.39 1.21 -12.56
C GLY A 265 -23.83 2.29 -13.49
N GLU A 266 -22.88 3.09 -13.03
CA GLU A 266 -22.22 4.14 -13.82
C GLU A 266 -21.08 3.60 -14.70
N ILE A 267 -20.21 2.74 -14.14
CA ILE A 267 -18.99 2.31 -14.83
C ILE A 267 -19.21 1.11 -15.77
N GLY A 268 -20.38 0.47 -15.72
CA GLY A 268 -20.73 -0.70 -16.55
C GLY A 268 -19.88 -1.91 -16.21
N ASP A 269 -19.37 -2.62 -17.22
CA ASP A 269 -18.62 -3.88 -17.05
C ASP A 269 -17.20 -3.70 -16.52
N ARG A 270 -16.70 -2.48 -16.38
CA ARG A 270 -15.35 -2.23 -15.86
C ARG A 270 -15.18 -2.84 -14.47
N PRO A 271 -14.07 -3.55 -14.21
CA PRO A 271 -13.79 -4.09 -12.89
C PRO A 271 -13.68 -2.98 -11.84
N LEU A 272 -14.40 -3.17 -10.72
CA LEU A 272 -14.30 -2.34 -9.53
C LEU A 272 -13.56 -3.10 -8.43
N ILE A 273 -12.52 -2.49 -7.90
CA ILE A 273 -11.74 -2.97 -6.77
C ILE A 273 -12.15 -2.14 -5.55
N VAL A 274 -12.30 -2.78 -4.38
CA VAL A 274 -12.53 -2.08 -3.11
C VAL A 274 -11.30 -2.19 -2.23
N LYS A 275 -10.74 -1.03 -1.83
CA LYS A 275 -9.63 -0.95 -0.88
C LYS A 275 -10.18 -0.97 0.53
N LEU A 276 -9.73 -1.97 1.32
CA LEU A 276 -10.14 -2.17 2.70
C LEU A 276 -9.02 -1.79 3.69
N ALA A 277 -9.40 -1.29 4.86
CA ALA A 277 -8.57 -1.35 6.05
C ALA A 277 -8.63 -2.75 6.68
N TYR A 278 -7.88 -2.95 7.76
CA TYR A 278 -8.02 -4.17 8.54
C TYR A 278 -9.40 -4.22 9.20
N ILE A 279 -10.13 -5.29 8.95
CA ILE A 279 -11.42 -5.59 9.60
C ILE A 279 -11.14 -6.69 10.63
N PRO A 280 -11.14 -6.36 11.93
CA PRO A 280 -10.82 -7.36 12.95
C PRO A 280 -11.88 -8.47 12.98
N PRO A 281 -11.46 -9.73 13.21
CA PRO A 281 -12.42 -10.80 13.51
C PRO A 281 -13.03 -10.57 14.89
N THR A 282 -14.21 -11.13 15.11
CA THR A 282 -14.80 -11.23 16.45
C THR A 282 -14.34 -12.54 17.08
N GLU A 283 -13.73 -12.49 18.26
CA GLU A 283 -13.44 -13.69 19.05
C GLU A 283 -14.74 -14.14 19.73
N ILE A 284 -15.21 -15.36 19.40
CA ILE A 284 -16.34 -16.00 20.09
C ILE A 284 -15.76 -17.04 21.03
N GLU A 285 -16.16 -16.98 22.33
CA GLU A 285 -15.91 -18.07 23.27
C GLU A 285 -16.69 -19.31 22.80
N GLY A 286 -15.98 -20.29 22.26
CA GLY A 286 -16.56 -21.54 21.78
C GLY A 286 -16.98 -22.44 22.93
N GLY A 287 -18.26 -22.79 23.03
CA GLY A 287 -18.76 -23.76 23.98
C GLY A 287 -18.14 -25.16 23.80
N TRP A 288 -17.89 -25.85 24.95
CA TRP A 288 -17.35 -27.20 25.09
C TRP A 288 -15.86 -27.39 24.74
N GLY A 289 -15.01 -27.03 25.69
CA GLY A 289 -13.54 -27.26 25.70
C GLY A 289 -12.78 -25.95 25.76
N ALA A 290 -12.08 -25.73 26.85
CA ALA A 290 -11.49 -24.44 27.27
C ALA A 290 -10.40 -23.83 26.33
N ASP A 291 -10.12 -24.39 25.16
CA ASP A 291 -9.01 -23.98 24.30
C ASP A 291 -9.38 -23.70 22.83
N ARG A 292 -10.66 -23.62 22.45
CA ARG A 292 -11.05 -23.31 21.09
C ARG A 292 -11.57 -21.87 20.98
N ARG A 293 -10.69 -20.93 20.66
CA ARG A 293 -11.10 -19.63 20.12
C ARG A 293 -11.63 -19.85 18.70
N VAL A 294 -12.91 -19.57 18.50
CA VAL A 294 -13.50 -19.55 17.17
C VAL A 294 -13.37 -18.13 16.63
N ILE A 295 -12.68 -17.99 15.52
CA ILE A 295 -12.58 -16.71 14.80
C ILE A 295 -13.88 -16.55 14.01
N ASP A 296 -14.64 -15.50 14.30
CA ASP A 296 -15.84 -15.13 13.55
C ASP A 296 -15.49 -13.99 12.57
N ASP A 297 -15.55 -14.31 11.30
CA ASP A 297 -15.34 -13.38 10.19
C ASP A 297 -16.62 -12.70 9.70
N ALA A 298 -17.69 -12.70 10.50
CA ALA A 298 -19.00 -12.21 10.08
C ALA A 298 -18.98 -10.81 9.45
N ALA A 299 -18.19 -9.89 9.99
CA ALA A 299 -18.09 -8.54 9.45
C ALA A 299 -17.40 -8.51 8.06
N LEU A 300 -16.33 -9.27 7.88
CA LEU A 300 -15.62 -9.37 6.62
C LEU A 300 -16.46 -10.15 5.59
N GLU A 301 -17.10 -11.24 6.01
CA GLU A 301 -18.02 -11.99 5.14
C GLU A 301 -19.22 -11.13 4.72
N LEU A 302 -19.76 -10.31 5.61
CA LEU A 302 -20.85 -9.39 5.27
C LEU A 302 -20.42 -8.39 4.20
N MET A 303 -19.18 -7.87 4.28
CA MET A 303 -18.60 -7.02 3.22
C MET A 303 -18.60 -7.75 1.87
N VAL A 304 -18.11 -8.99 1.83
CA VAL A 304 -18.09 -9.81 0.62
C VAL A 304 -19.51 -10.07 0.09
N ARG A 305 -20.46 -10.38 0.98
CA ARG A 305 -21.87 -10.64 0.61
C ARG A 305 -22.60 -9.40 0.10
N GLN A 306 -22.28 -8.21 0.61
CA GLN A 306 -22.90 -6.95 0.17
C GLN A 306 -22.29 -6.41 -1.13
N THR A 307 -21.15 -6.94 -1.59
CA THR A 307 -20.39 -6.44 -2.72
C THR A 307 -20.09 -7.54 -3.76
N ALA A 308 -19.03 -8.32 -3.60
CA ALA A 308 -18.60 -9.31 -4.60
C ALA A 308 -19.67 -10.37 -4.88
N ALA A 309 -20.40 -10.86 -3.87
CA ALA A 309 -21.49 -11.82 -4.06
C ALA A 309 -22.68 -11.23 -4.85
N ARG A 310 -22.79 -9.90 -4.94
CA ARG A 310 -23.75 -9.20 -5.79
C ARG A 310 -23.22 -8.84 -7.18
N GLY A 311 -21.93 -9.19 -7.45
CA GLY A 311 -21.27 -8.89 -8.73
C GLY A 311 -20.82 -7.42 -8.87
N THR A 312 -20.94 -6.59 -7.83
CA THR A 312 -20.57 -5.16 -7.91
C THR A 312 -19.07 -4.93 -7.75
N VAL A 313 -18.34 -5.88 -7.15
CA VAL A 313 -16.90 -5.81 -6.89
C VAL A 313 -16.20 -7.05 -7.43
N GLN A 314 -15.12 -6.86 -8.18
CA GLN A 314 -14.33 -7.92 -8.79
C GLN A 314 -13.02 -8.21 -8.05
N ALA A 315 -12.59 -7.31 -7.15
CA ALA A 315 -11.41 -7.55 -6.29
C ALA A 315 -11.48 -6.77 -4.99
N PHE A 316 -10.79 -7.30 -3.96
CA PHE A 316 -10.49 -6.58 -2.73
C PHE A 316 -8.99 -6.31 -2.63
N SER A 317 -8.63 -5.06 -2.31
CA SER A 317 -7.25 -4.65 -2.04
C SER A 317 -7.10 -4.43 -0.53
N THR A 318 -6.22 -5.17 0.14
CA THR A 318 -6.10 -5.21 1.60
C THR A 318 -4.66 -5.43 2.03
N ILE A 319 -4.17 -4.66 3.01
CA ILE A 319 -4.82 -3.63 3.83
C ILE A 319 -4.33 -2.24 3.45
N ASN A 320 -5.07 -1.17 3.82
CA ASN A 320 -4.57 0.19 3.67
C ASN A 320 -3.47 0.45 4.74
N THR A 321 -3.86 0.87 5.93
CA THR A 321 -2.96 1.19 7.06
C THR A 321 -3.61 0.74 8.37
N ILE A 322 -2.81 0.64 9.44
CA ILE A 322 -3.32 0.46 10.80
C ILE A 322 -3.27 1.82 11.50
N SER A 323 -4.39 2.26 12.06
CA SER A 323 -4.47 3.51 12.81
C SER A 323 -3.80 3.37 14.18
N ALA A 324 -2.81 4.21 14.47
CA ALA A 324 -2.15 4.28 15.77
C ALA A 324 -2.01 5.73 16.25
N ARG A 325 -2.03 5.93 17.56
CA ARG A 325 -1.59 7.18 18.16
C ARG A 325 -0.08 7.29 17.98
N LEU A 326 0.41 8.42 17.43
CA LEU A 326 1.83 8.63 17.21
C LEU A 326 2.37 9.67 18.18
N VAL A 327 3.43 9.31 18.89
CA VAL A 327 4.05 10.13 19.92
C VAL A 327 5.51 10.42 19.60
N ASP A 328 5.99 11.60 20.00
CA ASP A 328 7.40 11.94 19.97
C ASP A 328 8.16 11.32 21.18
N ALA A 329 9.46 11.54 21.26
CA ALA A 329 10.31 11.02 22.33
C ALA A 329 9.92 11.51 23.75
N ASN A 330 9.09 12.54 23.86
CA ASN A 330 8.60 13.08 25.15
C ASN A 330 7.15 12.62 25.45
N GLY A 331 6.57 11.77 24.60
CA GLY A 331 5.19 11.29 24.71
C GLY A 331 4.13 12.29 24.20
N GLY A 332 4.56 13.40 23.59
CA GLY A 332 3.71 14.38 22.95
C GLY A 332 3.22 13.92 21.58
N GLN A 333 2.25 14.65 20.99
CA GLN A 333 1.77 14.38 19.63
C GLN A 333 2.90 14.57 18.61
N ALA A 334 3.23 13.53 17.82
CA ALA A 334 4.33 13.59 16.86
C ALA A 334 4.00 14.39 15.59
N LEU A 335 2.76 14.30 15.08
CA LEU A 335 2.31 15.00 13.87
C LEU A 335 1.60 16.30 14.23
N PRO A 336 2.00 17.47 13.69
CA PRO A 336 1.39 18.75 14.04
C PRO A 336 -0.04 18.89 13.50
N GLY A 337 -0.85 19.67 14.18
CA GLY A 337 -2.23 19.99 13.80
C GLY A 337 -3.28 19.30 14.66
N LYS A 338 -4.44 19.94 14.75
CA LYS A 338 -5.57 19.44 15.56
C LYS A 338 -6.12 18.14 14.95
N GLY A 339 -6.36 17.13 15.80
CA GLY A 339 -6.95 15.85 15.39
C GLY A 339 -5.99 14.92 14.63
N ARG A 340 -4.66 15.16 14.73
CA ARG A 340 -3.61 14.34 14.12
C ARG A 340 -2.77 13.60 15.16
N ASP A 341 -3.33 13.37 16.32
CA ASP A 341 -2.76 12.47 17.34
C ASP A 341 -2.71 11.01 16.86
N ARG A 342 -3.60 10.64 15.93
CA ARG A 342 -3.60 9.34 15.26
C ARG A 342 -3.26 9.48 13.78
N SER A 343 -2.56 8.48 13.25
CA SER A 343 -2.24 8.36 11.83
C SER A 343 -2.27 6.91 11.38
N GLY A 344 -2.44 6.68 10.10
CA GLY A 344 -2.22 5.37 9.51
C GLY A 344 -0.73 5.01 9.55
N VAL A 345 -0.41 3.80 10.00
CA VAL A 345 0.92 3.20 9.93
C VAL A 345 0.97 2.21 8.78
N CYS A 346 2.03 2.27 7.98
CA CYS A 346 2.32 1.36 6.88
C CYS A 346 3.79 0.91 6.89
N GLY A 347 4.16 -0.01 6.01
CA GLY A 347 5.47 -0.62 5.99
C GLY A 347 5.51 -1.95 6.75
N SER A 348 6.69 -2.37 7.16
CA SER A 348 6.93 -3.71 7.74
C SER A 348 6.05 -4.03 8.94
N ALA A 349 5.71 -3.01 9.74
CA ALA A 349 4.90 -3.17 10.95
C ALA A 349 3.51 -3.79 10.70
N ILE A 350 2.94 -3.63 9.52
CA ILE A 350 1.57 -4.10 9.23
C ILE A 350 1.52 -5.39 8.40
N ARG A 351 2.67 -6.04 8.15
CA ARG A 351 2.74 -7.25 7.32
C ARG A 351 1.88 -8.39 7.86
N GLY A 352 1.95 -8.66 9.16
CA GLY A 352 1.16 -9.71 9.79
C GLY A 352 -0.35 -9.51 9.59
N ALA A 353 -0.84 -8.30 9.78
CA ALA A 353 -2.24 -7.95 9.57
C ALA A 353 -2.65 -8.04 8.10
N GLY A 354 -1.75 -7.68 7.16
CA GLY A 354 -2.01 -7.85 5.73
C GLY A 354 -2.16 -9.31 5.32
N LEU A 355 -1.26 -10.17 5.78
CA LEU A 355 -1.32 -11.62 5.54
C LEU A 355 -2.57 -12.27 6.14
N ASP A 356 -2.96 -11.86 7.37
CA ASP A 356 -4.19 -12.32 8.02
C ASP A 356 -5.42 -12.00 7.17
N MET A 357 -5.58 -10.73 6.76
CA MET A 357 -6.72 -10.31 5.94
C MET A 357 -6.79 -11.05 4.59
N VAL A 358 -5.65 -11.27 3.93
CA VAL A 358 -5.61 -12.03 2.67
C VAL A 358 -6.06 -13.46 2.89
N SER A 359 -5.53 -14.16 3.92
CA SER A 359 -5.89 -15.53 4.23
C SER A 359 -7.38 -15.68 4.54
N ARG A 360 -7.94 -14.75 5.30
CA ARG A 360 -9.37 -14.72 5.66
C ARG A 360 -10.26 -14.48 4.44
N LEU A 361 -9.90 -13.54 3.57
CA LEU A 361 -10.61 -13.31 2.30
C LEU A 361 -10.54 -14.54 1.39
N ALA A 362 -9.38 -15.21 1.31
CA ALA A 362 -9.23 -16.44 0.52
C ALA A 362 -10.14 -17.56 1.05
N ALA A 363 -10.21 -17.74 2.37
CA ALA A 363 -11.09 -18.72 3.01
C ALA A 363 -12.59 -18.40 2.78
N ILE A 364 -12.98 -17.11 2.82
CA ILE A 364 -14.36 -16.68 2.53
C ILE A 364 -14.68 -16.93 1.04
N ARG A 365 -13.75 -16.60 0.14
CA ARG A 365 -13.88 -16.83 -1.31
C ARG A 365 -14.17 -18.30 -1.61
N GLU A 366 -13.36 -19.20 -1.06
CA GLU A 366 -13.51 -20.63 -1.22
C GLU A 366 -14.84 -21.14 -0.64
N ARG A 367 -15.16 -20.77 0.61
CA ARG A 367 -16.39 -21.21 1.30
C ARG A 367 -17.66 -20.77 0.61
N LEU A 368 -17.66 -19.57 -0.01
CA LEU A 368 -18.82 -19.02 -0.70
C LEU A 368 -18.86 -19.39 -2.20
N GLY A 369 -17.80 -20.02 -2.73
CA GLY A 369 -17.71 -20.37 -4.16
C GLY A 369 -17.72 -19.15 -5.07
N LEU A 370 -17.08 -18.04 -4.64
CA LEU A 370 -17.03 -16.78 -5.38
C LEU A 370 -15.73 -16.66 -6.16
N ASP A 371 -15.76 -15.83 -7.21
CA ASP A 371 -14.62 -15.54 -8.08
C ASP A 371 -14.29 -14.04 -8.02
N TYR A 372 -13.65 -13.59 -6.95
CA TYR A 372 -13.06 -12.26 -6.83
C TYR A 372 -11.56 -12.35 -6.60
N ALA A 373 -10.82 -11.41 -7.14
CA ALA A 373 -9.37 -11.36 -6.92
C ALA A 373 -9.03 -10.72 -5.55
N ILE A 374 -7.87 -11.09 -4.99
CA ILE A 374 -7.35 -10.55 -3.74
C ILE A 374 -6.01 -9.88 -4.01
N ILE A 375 -5.92 -8.59 -3.72
CA ILE A 375 -4.71 -7.80 -3.81
C ILE A 375 -4.13 -7.65 -2.41
N GLY A 376 -3.00 -8.34 -2.15
CA GLY A 376 -2.31 -8.29 -0.86
C GLY A 376 -1.41 -7.05 -0.76
N VAL A 377 -1.60 -6.26 0.29
CA VAL A 377 -0.85 -5.02 0.55
C VAL A 377 -0.51 -4.93 2.02
N GLY A 378 0.72 -4.52 2.34
CA GLY A 378 1.18 -4.26 3.70
C GLY A 378 2.49 -4.95 4.03
N GLY A 379 3.54 -4.17 4.22
CA GLY A 379 4.83 -4.66 4.68
C GLY A 379 5.63 -5.53 3.71
N VAL A 380 5.32 -5.48 2.42
CA VAL A 380 6.11 -6.15 1.38
C VAL A 380 7.37 -5.32 1.12
N VAL A 381 8.52 -5.82 1.54
CA VAL A 381 9.83 -5.13 1.43
C VAL A 381 10.91 -6.02 0.81
N ALA A 382 10.60 -7.30 0.56
CA ALA A 382 11.53 -8.27 0.00
C ALA A 382 10.79 -9.34 -0.83
N PRO A 383 11.47 -10.12 -1.68
CA PRO A 383 10.88 -11.22 -2.45
C PRO A 383 10.16 -12.27 -1.59
N GLU A 384 10.68 -12.53 -0.39
CA GLU A 384 10.06 -13.46 0.56
C GLU A 384 8.65 -13.01 0.97
N ASP A 385 8.44 -11.71 1.13
CA ASP A 385 7.13 -11.17 1.48
C ASP A 385 6.14 -11.36 0.33
N TYR A 386 6.58 -11.12 -0.92
CA TYR A 386 5.77 -11.41 -2.12
C TYR A 386 5.29 -12.88 -2.12
N ARG A 387 6.23 -13.83 -1.94
CA ARG A 387 5.88 -15.25 -1.87
C ARG A 387 4.92 -15.59 -0.73
N ALA A 388 5.12 -14.97 0.44
CA ALA A 388 4.24 -15.16 1.59
C ALA A 388 2.80 -14.73 1.29
N TYR A 389 2.62 -13.57 0.64
CA TYR A 389 1.30 -13.10 0.21
C TYR A 389 0.66 -13.99 -0.85
N ARG A 390 1.45 -14.46 -1.84
CA ARG A 390 0.97 -15.43 -2.84
C ARG A 390 0.52 -16.73 -2.19
N ALA A 391 1.29 -17.25 -1.25
CA ALA A 391 0.95 -18.46 -0.49
C ALA A 391 -0.28 -18.27 0.41
N ALA A 392 -0.53 -17.06 0.92
CA ALA A 392 -1.72 -16.72 1.68
C ALA A 392 -3.01 -16.62 0.83
N GLY A 393 -2.89 -16.64 -0.51
CA GLY A 393 -4.03 -16.62 -1.43
C GLY A 393 -4.22 -15.29 -2.17
N ALA A 394 -3.25 -14.38 -2.13
CA ALA A 394 -3.29 -13.16 -2.94
C ALA A 394 -3.09 -13.49 -4.43
N ASP A 395 -3.92 -12.92 -5.30
CA ASP A 395 -3.79 -13.01 -6.75
C ASP A 395 -2.82 -11.96 -7.28
N VAL A 396 -2.74 -10.82 -6.62
CA VAL A 396 -1.80 -9.71 -6.86
C VAL A 396 -1.19 -9.28 -5.54
N VAL A 397 0.06 -8.82 -5.57
CA VAL A 397 0.76 -8.27 -4.39
C VAL A 397 1.25 -6.85 -4.70
N MET A 398 1.15 -5.95 -3.73
CA MET A 398 1.63 -4.58 -3.92
C MET A 398 2.46 -4.09 -2.74
N SER A 399 3.45 -3.27 -3.04
CA SER A 399 4.36 -2.64 -2.06
C SER A 399 4.32 -1.12 -2.18
N ALA A 400 3.98 -0.42 -1.08
CA ALA A 400 4.11 1.04 -1.00
C ALA A 400 5.45 1.44 -0.39
N THR A 401 5.58 1.27 0.93
CA THR A 401 6.77 1.68 1.70
C THR A 401 8.02 0.94 1.21
N GLY A 402 7.94 -0.38 0.95
CA GLY A 402 9.07 -1.13 0.42
C GLY A 402 9.56 -0.59 -0.93
N ALA A 403 8.63 -0.33 -1.86
CA ALA A 403 8.96 0.25 -3.16
C ALA A 403 9.51 1.70 -3.06
N MET A 404 9.05 2.49 -2.07
CA MET A 404 9.58 3.85 -1.85
C MET A 404 11.07 3.82 -1.49
N TRP A 405 11.50 2.87 -0.65
CA TRP A 405 12.89 2.74 -0.18
C TRP A 405 13.74 1.80 -1.01
N ASP A 406 13.15 0.90 -1.79
CA ASP A 406 13.86 0.00 -2.70
C ASP A 406 13.24 0.04 -4.10
N ALA A 407 13.76 0.93 -4.92
CA ALA A 407 13.32 1.11 -6.30
C ALA A 407 13.51 -0.15 -7.16
N GLU A 408 14.46 -1.03 -6.80
CA GLU A 408 14.75 -2.29 -7.49
C GLU A 408 13.86 -3.46 -7.04
N LEU A 409 12.91 -3.24 -6.11
CA LEU A 409 12.12 -4.31 -5.50
C LEU A 409 11.39 -5.17 -6.55
N ALA A 410 10.80 -4.55 -7.58
CA ALA A 410 10.14 -5.30 -8.66
C ALA A 410 11.10 -6.21 -9.43
N ARG A 411 12.31 -5.72 -9.76
CA ARG A 411 13.34 -6.50 -10.44
C ARG A 411 13.84 -7.66 -9.59
N LYS A 412 14.01 -7.42 -8.28
CA LYS A 412 14.42 -8.47 -7.32
C LYS A 412 13.37 -9.57 -7.23
N ILE A 413 12.07 -9.21 -7.19
CA ILE A 413 10.98 -10.18 -7.17
C ILE A 413 10.93 -10.95 -8.48
N LYS A 414 11.02 -10.26 -9.65
CA LYS A 414 11.04 -10.91 -10.97
C LYS A 414 12.22 -11.87 -11.17
N ALA A 415 13.35 -11.60 -10.54
CA ALA A 415 14.53 -12.47 -10.62
C ALA A 415 14.43 -13.71 -9.73
N ASP A 416 13.51 -13.71 -8.75
CA ASP A 416 13.33 -14.76 -7.76
C ASP A 416 12.07 -15.63 -8.03
N ASP A 417 11.15 -15.16 -8.90
CA ASP A 417 9.92 -15.84 -9.34
C ASP A 417 10.19 -16.79 -10.50
#